data_527b0e51a5812d4b274fd5bd628fa022
#
_entry.id   527b0e51a5812d4b274fd5bd628fa022
#
_cell.length_a   1.000
_cell.length_b   1.000
_cell.length_c   1.000
_cell.angle_alpha   90.00
_cell.angle_beta   90.00
_cell.angle_gamma   90.00
#
_symmetry.space_group_name_H-M   'P 1'
#
loop_
_entity.id
_entity.type
_entity.pdbx_description
1 polymer ?
#
loop_
_entity_poly.entity_id
_entity_poly.type
_entity_poly.pdbx_seq_one_letter_code
_entity_poly.pdbx_strand_id
1 'polypeptide(L)'
;FIHCTIAQFYPFDAERGDALYLANQVDSVYNHLYMAHFINCVITGYGDDVIMGSILEGQDYVCDYLFDHCYLNTPAVENDERYVGVVWDDEDQPLRHEKNFRLFDTDNFLYDFTPDSLSTIRNIALPEAAALYPNDRLGRCRQCDSIPDAGC
;
A
#
# COMPACT_ATOMS: atom_id res chain seq x y z
N PHE A 1 -1.91 10.21 -1.42
CA PHE A 1 -0.71 9.58 -0.87
C PHE A 1 0.21 9.19 -2.03
N ILE A 2 1.49 9.57 -1.94
CA ILE A 2 2.47 9.23 -2.99
C ILE A 2 3.73 8.73 -2.31
N HIS A 3 4.26 7.57 -2.76
CA HIS A 3 5.44 6.93 -2.19
C HIS A 3 5.36 6.71 -0.67
N CYS A 4 4.23 6.27 -0.17
CA CYS A 4 4.04 5.98 1.25
C CYS A 4 4.14 4.48 1.53
N THR A 5 4.73 4.13 2.67
CA THR A 5 4.62 2.79 3.24
C THR A 5 3.67 2.84 4.43
N ILE A 6 2.56 2.13 4.33
CA ILE A 6 1.56 1.96 5.38
C ILE A 6 1.64 0.50 5.82
N ALA A 7 2.22 0.28 7.00
CA ALA A 7 2.55 -1.06 7.46
C ALA A 7 1.97 -1.33 8.84
N GLN A 8 1.02 -2.27 8.93
CA GLN A 8 0.35 -2.65 10.18
C GLN A 8 0.95 -3.96 10.72
N PHE A 9 2.03 -3.81 11.46
CA PHE A 9 2.75 -4.93 12.07
C PHE A 9 2.79 -4.84 13.60
N TYR A 10 1.72 -4.35 14.22
CA TYR A 10 1.65 -4.26 15.68
C TYR A 10 1.54 -5.67 16.29
N PRO A 11 2.53 -6.12 17.10
CA PRO A 11 2.63 -7.52 17.49
C PRO A 11 1.81 -7.87 18.76
N PHE A 12 1.30 -6.87 19.49
CA PHE A 12 0.74 -7.08 20.83
C PHE A 12 -0.78 -7.23 20.86
N ASP A 13 -1.45 -7.13 19.73
CA ASP A 13 -2.88 -7.34 19.65
C ASP A 13 -3.21 -8.66 18.97
N ALA A 14 -4.13 -9.42 19.57
CA ALA A 14 -4.64 -10.66 18.97
C ALA A 14 -5.59 -10.36 17.79
N GLU A 15 -6.30 -9.24 17.85
CA GLU A 15 -7.09 -8.73 16.74
C GLU A 15 -6.24 -7.73 15.93
N ARG A 16 -5.71 -8.22 14.83
CA ARG A 16 -4.86 -7.43 13.96
C ARG A 16 -5.73 -6.51 13.11
N GLY A 17 -5.62 -5.23 13.36
CA GLY A 17 -6.39 -4.21 12.64
C GLY A 17 -5.91 -4.01 11.20
N ASP A 18 -6.73 -3.30 10.44
CA ASP A 18 -6.45 -2.94 9.05
C ASP A 18 -5.29 -1.93 8.97
N ALA A 19 -4.52 -1.99 7.90
CA ALA A 19 -3.55 -0.94 7.56
C ALA A 19 -4.25 0.28 6.97
N LEU A 20 -5.33 0.05 6.24
CA LEU A 20 -6.15 1.08 5.63
C LEU A 20 -7.62 0.76 5.77
N TYR A 21 -8.41 1.70 6.31
CA TYR A 21 -9.85 1.64 6.27
C TYR A 21 -10.39 2.74 5.36
N LEU A 22 -10.94 2.35 4.22
CA LEU A 22 -11.47 3.24 3.20
C LEU A 22 -12.99 3.17 3.20
N ALA A 23 -13.66 4.25 3.59
CA ALA A 23 -15.11 4.25 3.71
C ALA A 23 -15.73 5.58 3.30
N ASN A 24 -16.91 5.52 2.67
CA ASN A 24 -17.81 6.64 2.50
C ASN A 24 -19.13 6.43 3.24
N GLN A 25 -19.26 5.30 3.96
CA GLN A 25 -20.40 4.96 4.79
C GLN A 25 -19.92 4.49 6.17
N VAL A 26 -20.48 5.05 7.22
CA VAL A 26 -20.31 4.58 8.59
C VAL A 26 -21.70 4.50 9.23
N ASP A 27 -22.11 3.32 9.68
CA ASP A 27 -23.46 3.02 10.15
C ASP A 27 -24.52 3.36 9.09
N SER A 28 -25.36 4.36 9.37
CA SER A 28 -26.38 4.87 8.46
C SER A 28 -26.06 6.26 7.93
N VAL A 29 -24.82 6.74 8.11
CA VAL A 29 -24.35 8.05 7.65
C VAL A 29 -23.49 7.87 6.42
N TYR A 30 -23.86 8.60 5.37
CA TYR A 30 -23.15 8.58 4.08
C TYR A 30 -22.46 9.92 3.84
N ASN A 31 -21.24 9.87 3.33
CA ASN A 31 -20.49 11.02 2.95
C ASN A 31 -19.88 10.83 1.55
N HIS A 32 -19.56 11.90 0.87
CA HIS A 32 -18.82 11.82 -0.38
C HIS A 32 -17.34 11.60 -0.09
N LEU A 33 -16.74 10.59 -0.72
CA LEU A 33 -15.30 10.40 -0.80
C LEU A 33 -14.83 11.03 -2.11
N TYR A 34 -14.36 12.27 -2.05
CA TYR A 34 -14.02 13.03 -3.25
C TYR A 34 -12.67 12.67 -3.85
N MET A 35 -11.72 12.21 -3.03
CA MET A 35 -10.43 11.77 -3.53
C MET A 35 -9.67 10.99 -2.45
N ALA A 36 -9.33 9.73 -2.75
CA ALA A 36 -8.44 8.89 -1.96
C ALA A 36 -7.48 8.15 -2.89
N HIS A 37 -6.51 8.87 -3.45
CA HIS A 37 -5.56 8.31 -4.41
C HIS A 37 -4.25 7.90 -3.73
N PHE A 38 -3.84 6.67 -3.99
CA PHE A 38 -2.60 6.05 -3.53
C PHE A 38 -1.76 5.75 -4.76
N ILE A 39 -0.58 6.36 -4.86
CA ILE A 39 0.31 6.22 -6.01
C ILE A 39 1.68 5.78 -5.51
N ASN A 40 2.22 4.72 -6.07
CA ASN A 40 3.51 4.16 -5.66
C ASN A 40 3.59 3.82 -4.17
N CYS A 41 2.48 3.40 -3.58
CA CYS A 41 2.39 3.11 -2.15
C CYS A 41 2.57 1.60 -1.88
N VAL A 42 3.03 1.29 -0.66
CA VAL A 42 3.05 -0.06 -0.10
C VAL A 42 2.06 -0.09 1.06
N ILE A 43 1.05 -0.96 0.99
CA ILE A 43 0.05 -1.15 2.03
C ILE A 43 0.08 -2.61 2.44
N THR A 44 0.54 -2.89 3.65
CA THR A 44 0.85 -4.25 4.10
C THR A 44 0.66 -4.42 5.60
N GLY A 45 0.63 -5.65 6.05
CA GLY A 45 0.47 -5.98 7.46
C GLY A 45 0.52 -7.48 7.70
N TYR A 46 0.17 -7.93 8.89
CA TYR A 46 0.14 -9.35 9.23
C TYR A 46 -1.10 -10.09 8.70
N GLY A 47 -2.21 -9.38 8.48
CA GLY A 47 -3.44 -10.00 7.96
C GLY A 47 -3.29 -10.39 6.50
N ASP A 48 -4.14 -11.29 6.03
CA ASP A 48 -4.23 -11.65 4.61
C ASP A 48 -5.04 -10.62 3.81
N ASP A 49 -5.80 -9.79 4.51
CA ASP A 49 -6.46 -8.60 4.00
C ASP A 49 -6.29 -7.46 5.01
N VAL A 50 -5.57 -6.42 4.61
CA VAL A 50 -5.29 -5.26 5.46
C VAL A 50 -5.93 -3.97 4.93
N ILE A 51 -6.73 -4.09 3.85
CA ILE A 51 -7.48 -2.98 3.26
C ILE A 51 -8.96 -3.27 3.40
N MET A 52 -9.57 -2.67 4.39
CA MET A 52 -10.99 -2.81 4.66
C MET A 52 -11.75 -1.55 4.26
N GLY A 53 -13.06 -1.68 4.11
CA GLY A 53 -13.86 -0.53 3.79
C GLY A 53 -15.35 -0.78 3.82
N SER A 54 -16.08 0.32 3.80
CA SER A 54 -17.53 0.34 3.61
C SER A 54 -17.85 1.36 2.53
N ILE A 55 -17.88 0.87 1.29
CA ILE A 55 -18.09 1.70 0.10
C ILE A 55 -19.53 1.55 -0.38
N LEU A 56 -20.24 2.68 -0.40
CA LEU A 56 -21.53 2.78 -1.06
C LEU A 56 -21.36 3.49 -2.40
N GLU A 57 -21.72 2.80 -3.45
CA GLU A 57 -21.71 3.32 -4.82
C GLU A 57 -23.14 3.63 -5.26
N GLY A 58 -23.33 4.66 -6.07
CA GLY A 58 -24.62 5.04 -6.63
C GLY A 58 -24.57 6.43 -7.25
N GLN A 59 -25.68 6.81 -7.94
CA GLN A 59 -25.74 8.10 -8.62
C GLN A 59 -25.67 9.31 -7.69
N ASP A 60 -26.02 9.13 -6.43
CA ASP A 60 -26.07 10.21 -5.44
C ASP A 60 -24.80 10.32 -4.58
N TYR A 61 -23.84 9.39 -4.76
CA TYR A 61 -22.64 9.32 -3.92
C TYR A 61 -21.38 9.37 -4.76
N VAL A 62 -20.47 10.29 -4.41
CA VAL A 62 -19.12 10.31 -4.97
C VAL A 62 -18.27 9.34 -4.16
N CYS A 63 -17.62 8.41 -4.86
CA CYS A 63 -16.65 7.50 -4.28
C CYS A 63 -15.43 7.42 -5.22
N ASP A 64 -14.53 8.39 -5.09
CA ASP A 64 -13.32 8.50 -5.90
C ASP A 64 -12.12 7.99 -5.10
N TYR A 65 -11.68 6.78 -5.42
CA TYR A 65 -10.43 6.23 -4.92
C TYR A 65 -9.68 5.50 -6.03
N LEU A 66 -8.35 5.47 -5.89
CA LEU A 66 -7.46 4.88 -6.87
C LEU A 66 -6.23 4.29 -6.18
N PHE A 67 -5.82 3.11 -6.62
CA PHE A 67 -4.52 2.52 -6.33
C PHE A 67 -3.73 2.40 -7.63
N ASP A 68 -2.64 3.15 -7.75
CA ASP A 68 -1.84 3.24 -8.97
C ASP A 68 -0.38 2.85 -8.66
N HIS A 69 0.11 1.77 -9.31
CA HIS A 69 1.45 1.23 -9.09
C HIS A 69 1.78 0.99 -7.59
N CYS A 70 0.81 0.43 -6.89
CA CYS A 70 0.91 0.08 -5.46
C CYS A 70 1.22 -1.41 -5.27
N TYR A 71 1.81 -1.73 -4.11
CA TYR A 71 1.81 -3.08 -3.57
C TYR A 71 0.75 -3.17 -2.47
N LEU A 72 -0.17 -4.12 -2.58
CA LEU A 72 -1.31 -4.27 -1.69
C LEU A 72 -1.39 -5.68 -1.10
N ASN A 73 -1.44 -5.77 0.23
CA ASN A 73 -1.75 -7.00 0.94
C ASN A 73 -3.25 -7.09 1.18
N THR A 74 -3.96 -7.52 0.16
CA THR A 74 -5.41 -7.76 0.14
C THR A 74 -5.71 -8.69 -1.04
N PRO A 75 -6.81 -9.46 -1.02
CA PRO A 75 -7.20 -10.29 -2.15
C PRO A 75 -7.29 -9.48 -3.45
N ALA A 76 -6.80 -10.06 -4.53
CA ALA A 76 -6.77 -9.40 -5.82
C ALA A 76 -8.19 -9.06 -6.33
N VAL A 77 -8.37 -7.83 -6.79
CA VAL A 77 -9.60 -7.35 -7.41
C VAL A 77 -9.43 -7.39 -8.91
N GLU A 78 -10.35 -8.10 -9.59
CA GLU A 78 -10.34 -8.20 -11.05
C GLU A 78 -11.33 -7.22 -11.69
N ASN A 79 -10.96 -6.72 -12.87
CA ASN A 79 -11.83 -5.90 -13.73
C ASN A 79 -12.35 -4.59 -13.07
N ASP A 80 -11.53 -3.98 -12.23
CA ASP A 80 -11.82 -2.68 -11.64
C ASP A 80 -10.73 -1.67 -12.05
N GLU A 81 -11.11 -0.62 -12.77
CA GLU A 81 -10.22 0.41 -13.29
C GLU A 81 -9.57 1.28 -12.21
N ARG A 82 -10.01 1.15 -10.96
CA ARG A 82 -9.41 1.84 -9.80
C ARG A 82 -8.12 1.19 -9.30
N TYR A 83 -7.73 0.05 -9.89
CA TYR A 83 -6.49 -0.67 -9.55
C TYR A 83 -5.61 -0.76 -10.79
N VAL A 84 -4.67 0.17 -10.92
CA VAL A 84 -3.79 0.30 -12.08
C VAL A 84 -2.38 -0.14 -11.74
N GLY A 85 -1.84 -1.13 -12.46
CA GLY A 85 -0.46 -1.58 -12.24
C GLY A 85 -0.16 -2.06 -10.82
N VAL A 86 -1.18 -2.56 -10.12
CA VAL A 86 -1.06 -3.04 -8.73
C VAL A 86 -0.38 -4.39 -8.69
N VAL A 87 0.56 -4.54 -7.76
CA VAL A 87 1.14 -5.82 -7.35
C VAL A 87 0.43 -6.28 -6.09
N TRP A 88 -0.25 -7.41 -6.18
CA TRP A 88 -0.95 -8.03 -5.07
C TRP A 88 0.00 -8.90 -4.27
N ASP A 89 -0.18 -8.91 -2.95
CA ASP A 89 0.51 -9.89 -2.11
C ASP A 89 0.00 -11.29 -2.45
N ASP A 90 0.94 -12.21 -2.65
CA ASP A 90 0.63 -13.58 -3.01
C ASP A 90 0.94 -14.49 -1.82
N GLU A 91 -0.08 -15.15 -1.29
CA GLU A 91 0.03 -16.07 -0.15
C GLU A 91 1.03 -17.22 -0.40
N ASP A 92 1.21 -17.61 -1.64
CA ASP A 92 2.14 -18.66 -2.05
C ASP A 92 3.60 -18.17 -2.14
N GLN A 93 3.83 -16.86 -2.07
CA GLN A 93 5.18 -16.29 -2.14
C GLN A 93 5.91 -16.39 -0.79
N PRO A 94 7.13 -16.95 -0.79
CA PRO A 94 7.91 -17.06 0.45
C PRO A 94 8.45 -15.73 0.97
N LEU A 95 8.35 -14.65 0.18
CA LEU A 95 8.87 -13.31 0.49
C LEU A 95 7.76 -12.27 0.67
N ARG A 96 6.59 -12.71 1.12
CA ARG A 96 5.51 -11.77 1.44
C ARG A 96 5.76 -11.05 2.78
N HIS A 97 5.00 -10.01 3.05
CA HIS A 97 4.99 -9.23 4.29
C HIS A 97 6.37 -8.69 4.70
N GLU A 98 6.83 -9.11 5.87
CA GLU A 98 8.07 -8.65 6.49
C GLU A 98 9.32 -8.89 5.64
N LYS A 99 9.32 -9.92 4.79
CA LYS A 99 10.48 -10.25 3.92
C LYS A 99 10.65 -9.27 2.76
N ASN A 100 9.68 -8.41 2.51
CA ASN A 100 9.83 -7.31 1.58
C ASN A 100 10.79 -6.22 2.10
N PHE A 101 11.11 -6.22 3.39
CA PHE A 101 11.88 -5.17 4.04
C PHE A 101 13.24 -5.65 4.54
N ARG A 102 14.22 -4.73 4.58
CA ARG A 102 15.61 -5.03 4.95
C ARG A 102 15.76 -5.54 6.37
N LEU A 103 14.97 -5.00 7.29
CA LEU A 103 14.98 -5.43 8.68
C LEU A 103 13.55 -5.45 9.22
N PHE A 104 13.18 -6.61 9.72
CA PHE A 104 11.90 -6.81 10.37
C PHE A 104 12.11 -7.70 11.60
N ASP A 105 12.37 -7.08 12.75
CA ASP A 105 12.63 -7.74 14.02
C ASP A 105 11.60 -7.30 15.05
N THR A 106 10.58 -8.10 15.23
CA THR A 106 9.47 -7.84 16.16
C THR A 106 9.86 -8.01 17.62
N ASP A 107 10.85 -8.86 17.90
CA ASP A 107 11.27 -9.14 19.27
C ASP A 107 12.04 -7.96 19.87
N ASN A 108 12.80 -7.26 19.05
CA ASN A 108 13.59 -6.10 19.45
C ASN A 108 13.00 -4.76 18.98
N PHE A 109 11.84 -4.77 18.33
CA PHE A 109 11.17 -3.58 17.75
C PHE A 109 12.04 -2.79 16.77
N LEU A 110 12.84 -3.50 15.98
CA LEU A 110 13.71 -2.89 14.98
C LEU A 110 13.13 -3.10 13.57
N TYR A 111 12.85 -1.99 12.91
CA TYR A 111 12.24 -2.00 11.58
C TYR A 111 13.00 -1.08 10.62
N ASP A 112 13.39 -1.61 9.47
CA ASP A 112 13.86 -0.83 8.32
C ASP A 112 12.97 -1.20 7.11
N PHE A 113 11.99 -0.36 6.83
CA PHE A 113 11.04 -0.54 5.73
C PHE A 113 11.62 -0.21 4.35
N THR A 114 12.94 -0.08 4.23
CA THR A 114 13.60 -0.03 2.92
C THR A 114 13.39 -1.39 2.22
N PRO A 115 13.07 -1.41 0.92
CA PRO A 115 12.95 -2.66 0.16
C PRO A 115 14.20 -3.54 0.27
N ASP A 116 14.01 -4.82 0.53
CA ASP A 116 15.10 -5.80 0.41
C ASP A 116 15.48 -6.03 -1.06
N SER A 117 16.63 -6.60 -1.29
CA SER A 117 17.15 -6.85 -2.65
C SER A 117 16.28 -7.79 -3.50
N LEU A 118 15.53 -8.69 -2.85
CA LEU A 118 14.62 -9.63 -3.48
C LEU A 118 13.14 -9.24 -3.36
N SER A 119 12.87 -8.06 -2.83
CA SER A 119 11.51 -7.60 -2.58
C SER A 119 10.69 -7.43 -3.86
N THR A 120 9.43 -7.84 -3.79
CA THR A 120 8.44 -7.67 -4.88
C THR A 120 7.95 -6.23 -5.02
N ILE A 121 8.24 -5.34 -4.04
CA ILE A 121 7.90 -3.92 -4.12
C ILE A 121 8.93 -3.09 -4.91
N ARG A 122 10.00 -3.73 -5.39
CA ARG A 122 11.02 -3.09 -6.21
C ARG A 122 10.60 -3.00 -7.67
N ASN A 123 10.99 -1.91 -8.32
CA ASN A 123 10.81 -1.69 -9.74
C ASN A 123 9.33 -1.75 -10.21
N ILE A 124 8.40 -1.35 -9.35
CA ILE A 124 6.96 -1.34 -9.68
C ILE A 124 6.38 0.06 -9.75
N ALA A 125 7.09 1.07 -9.25
CA ALA A 125 6.56 2.42 -9.12
C ALA A 125 6.49 3.17 -10.46
N LEU A 126 5.49 4.03 -10.58
CA LEU A 126 5.27 4.92 -11.72
C LEU A 126 6.36 6.00 -11.74
N PRO A 127 7.19 6.10 -12.81
CA PRO A 127 8.30 7.04 -12.87
C PRO A 127 7.88 8.52 -12.83
N GLU A 128 6.72 8.85 -13.40
CA GLU A 128 6.19 10.21 -13.43
C GLU A 128 5.89 10.73 -12.02
N ALA A 129 5.35 9.89 -11.15
CA ALA A 129 5.11 10.25 -9.76
C ALA A 129 6.42 10.36 -8.97
N ALA A 130 7.41 9.50 -9.26
CA ALA A 130 8.74 9.60 -8.67
C ALA A 130 9.48 10.89 -9.09
N ALA A 131 9.20 11.43 -10.27
CA ALA A 131 9.74 12.69 -10.73
C ALA A 131 9.29 13.89 -9.89
N LEU A 132 8.09 13.82 -9.31
CA LEU A 132 7.57 14.87 -8.42
C LEU A 132 8.27 14.85 -7.04
N TYR A 133 8.73 13.68 -6.62
CA TYR A 133 9.41 13.46 -5.33
C TYR A 133 10.72 12.69 -5.56
N PRO A 134 11.77 13.35 -6.11
CA PRO A 134 12.97 12.68 -6.64
C PRO A 134 13.85 12.00 -5.60
N ASN A 135 13.63 12.30 -4.33
CA ASN A 135 14.39 11.67 -3.23
C ASN A 135 13.46 10.95 -2.26
N ASP A 136 13.93 9.83 -1.73
CA ASP A 136 13.24 9.14 -0.63
C ASP A 136 13.48 9.86 0.73
N ARG A 137 12.91 9.33 1.80
CA ARG A 137 13.08 9.87 3.16
C ARG A 137 14.52 9.82 3.68
N LEU A 138 15.38 9.02 3.07
CA LEU A 138 16.81 8.89 3.41
C LEU A 138 17.70 9.76 2.48
N GLY A 139 17.08 10.53 1.57
CA GLY A 139 17.77 11.36 0.61
C GLY A 139 18.33 10.61 -0.60
N ARG A 140 17.93 9.35 -0.82
CA ARG A 140 18.35 8.57 -1.99
C ARG A 140 17.54 8.96 -3.20
N CYS A 141 18.18 8.99 -4.36
CA CYS A 141 17.57 9.35 -5.62
C CYS A 141 16.63 8.23 -6.12
N ARG A 142 15.33 8.52 -6.25
CA ARG A 142 14.35 7.58 -6.82
C ARG A 142 14.47 7.42 -8.33
N GLN A 143 14.95 8.45 -9.02
CA GLN A 143 15.10 8.46 -10.48
C GLN A 143 16.44 7.89 -10.95
N CYS A 144 17.34 7.52 -10.05
CA CYS A 144 18.65 6.97 -10.41
C CYS A 144 18.56 5.51 -10.86
N ASP A 145 17.46 4.83 -10.54
CA ASP A 145 17.13 3.53 -11.09
C ASP A 145 16.21 3.68 -12.31
N SER A 146 16.24 2.71 -13.21
CA SER A 146 15.45 2.74 -14.44
C SER A 146 13.94 2.69 -14.17
N ILE A 147 13.52 1.98 -13.13
CA ILE A 147 12.15 1.93 -12.60
C ILE A 147 12.27 2.11 -11.08
N PRO A 148 11.56 3.08 -10.49
CA PRO A 148 11.60 3.31 -9.06
C PRO A 148 10.95 2.20 -8.25
N ASP A 149 11.33 2.13 -6.97
CA ASP A 149 10.67 1.25 -5.99
C ASP A 149 9.40 1.93 -5.44
N ALA A 150 8.39 1.13 -5.06
CA ALA A 150 7.23 1.62 -4.34
C ALA A 150 7.56 1.87 -2.86
N GLY A 151 6.74 2.71 -2.21
CA GLY A 151 6.92 3.07 -0.80
C GLY A 151 7.94 4.20 -0.57
N CYS A 152 8.40 4.31 0.67
CA CYS A 152 9.27 5.39 1.13
C CYS A 152 10.77 5.00 1.21
#